data_b642f2f27ee484a89fd3f8811515950b
#
_entry.id   b642f2f27ee484a89fd3f8811515950b
#
_cell.length_a   1.000
_cell.length_b   1.000
_cell.length_c   1.000
_cell.angle_alpha   90.00
_cell.angle_beta   90.00
_cell.angle_gamma   90.00
#
_symmetry.space_group_name_H-M   'P 1'
#
loop_
_entity.id
_entity.type
_entity.pdbx_description
1 polymer ?
#
loop_
_entity_poly.entity_id
_entity_poly.type
_entity_poly.pdbx_seq_one_letter_code
_entity_poly.pdbx_strand_id
1 'polypeptide(L)'
;MKLYWDLDGVLRDLTKLVFKHIPQDWYHKENNEDIFEKINKDLTVLKKSPATEFYKVAIKFPFIKILTCQPEHWKPFTKQWIEKHFSSIVHSVKYLNHQEEKINIIKNENAFLIDDYPFFSDYSRVILIDYPYNRNVRAKIRIRNSKQLDELLKHIDILE
;
A
#
# COMPACT_ATOMS: atom_id res chain seq x y z
N MET A 1 12.94 -13.76 6.00
CA MET A 1 12.74 -12.39 6.51
C MET A 1 11.27 -11.99 6.32
N LYS A 2 10.66 -11.27 7.29
CA LYS A 2 9.24 -10.87 7.20
C LYS A 2 9.05 -9.71 6.21
N LEU A 3 7.96 -9.75 5.44
CA LEU A 3 7.55 -8.72 4.49
C LEU A 3 6.12 -8.30 4.76
N TYR A 4 5.90 -7.00 4.83
CA TYR A 4 4.60 -6.36 4.94
C TYR A 4 4.28 -5.55 3.68
N TRP A 5 3.02 -5.49 3.34
CA TRP A 5 2.49 -4.74 2.21
C TRP A 5 1.54 -3.66 2.71
N ASP A 6 1.70 -2.44 2.26
CA ASP A 6 0.59 -1.49 2.36
C ASP A 6 -0.53 -1.89 1.40
N LEU A 7 -1.71 -1.38 1.65
CA LEU A 7 -2.87 -1.68 0.82
C LEU A 7 -3.07 -0.63 -0.27
N ASP A 8 -3.33 0.61 0.14
CA ASP A 8 -3.72 1.68 -0.78
C ASP A 8 -2.49 2.31 -1.43
N GLY A 9 -2.48 2.34 -2.77
CA GLY A 9 -1.30 2.75 -3.53
C GLY A 9 -0.30 1.62 -3.80
N VAL A 10 -0.35 0.52 -3.08
CA VAL A 10 0.51 -0.65 -3.30
C VAL A 10 -0.25 -1.83 -3.89
N LEU A 11 -1.30 -2.27 -3.25
CA LEU A 11 -2.10 -3.41 -3.73
C LEU A 11 -3.40 -2.96 -4.41
N ARG A 12 -4.05 -1.93 -3.86
CA ARG A 12 -5.31 -1.36 -4.32
C ARG A 12 -5.08 0.06 -4.86
N ASP A 13 -5.61 0.36 -6.05
CA ASP A 13 -5.50 1.67 -6.69
C ASP A 13 -6.75 2.52 -6.43
N LEU A 14 -6.74 3.26 -5.31
CA LEU A 14 -7.84 4.19 -4.99
C LEU A 14 -7.81 5.44 -5.87
N THR A 15 -6.62 5.94 -6.20
CA THR A 15 -6.48 7.22 -6.93
C THR A 15 -7.09 7.14 -8.31
N LYS A 16 -6.90 6.03 -9.01
CA LYS A 16 -7.44 5.83 -10.35
C LYS A 16 -8.97 5.88 -10.40
N LEU A 17 -9.63 5.35 -9.38
CA LEU A 17 -11.10 5.38 -9.34
C LEU A 17 -11.63 6.72 -8.83
N VAL A 18 -10.98 7.31 -7.81
CA VAL A 18 -11.44 8.54 -7.14
C VAL A 18 -11.13 9.79 -7.96
N PHE A 19 -9.90 9.90 -8.47
CA PHE A 19 -9.44 11.07 -9.24
C PHE A 19 -9.36 10.82 -10.76
N LYS A 20 -9.48 9.57 -11.21
CA LYS A 20 -9.27 9.14 -12.62
C LYS A 20 -7.84 9.40 -13.15
N HIS A 21 -6.93 9.85 -12.33
CA HIS A 21 -5.50 10.04 -12.61
C HIS A 21 -4.70 9.86 -11.34
N ILE A 22 -3.37 9.74 -11.47
CA ILE A 22 -2.46 9.71 -10.33
C ILE A 22 -2.08 11.14 -9.99
N PRO A 23 -2.32 11.61 -8.73
CA PRO A 23 -1.96 12.95 -8.30
C PRO A 23 -0.45 13.22 -8.40
N GLN A 24 -0.09 14.50 -8.63
CA GLN A 24 1.29 14.96 -8.63
C GLN A 24 1.79 15.35 -7.23
N ASP A 25 0.88 15.53 -6.29
CA ASP A 25 1.15 15.93 -4.92
C ASP A 25 0.41 15.01 -3.95
N TRP A 26 1.05 14.65 -2.85
CA TRP A 26 0.45 13.84 -1.78
C TRP A 26 -0.79 14.51 -1.16
N TYR A 27 -0.78 15.82 -1.04
CA TYR A 27 -1.91 16.62 -0.51
C TYR A 27 -2.89 17.10 -1.59
N HIS A 28 -2.91 16.40 -2.72
CA HIS A 28 -3.77 16.75 -3.85
C HIS A 28 -5.25 16.88 -3.46
N LYS A 29 -5.87 17.96 -3.94
CA LYS A 29 -7.30 18.21 -3.80
C LYS A 29 -7.92 18.51 -5.16
N GLU A 30 -9.13 18.01 -5.36
CA GLU A 30 -10.00 18.36 -6.48
C GLU A 30 -11.29 18.95 -5.94
N ASN A 31 -11.70 20.13 -6.42
CA ASN A 31 -12.86 20.84 -5.91
C ASN A 31 -12.77 21.07 -4.39
N ASN A 32 -11.58 21.38 -3.88
CA ASN A 32 -11.25 21.54 -2.46
C ASN A 32 -11.42 20.28 -1.59
N GLU A 33 -11.55 19.10 -2.21
CA GLU A 33 -11.66 17.82 -1.51
C GLU A 33 -10.44 16.94 -1.73
N ASP A 34 -9.89 16.40 -0.65
CA ASP A 34 -8.88 15.38 -0.71
C ASP A 34 -9.47 13.98 -0.98
N ILE A 35 -8.59 12.99 -1.08
CA ILE A 35 -9.01 11.61 -1.35
C ILE A 35 -9.91 11.04 -0.24
N PHE A 36 -9.67 11.39 1.03
CA PHE A 36 -10.47 10.92 2.16
C PHE A 36 -11.89 11.49 2.12
N GLU A 37 -12.02 12.78 1.84
CA GLU A 37 -13.31 13.45 1.71
C GLU A 37 -14.12 12.87 0.54
N LYS A 38 -13.47 12.61 -0.59
CA LYS A 38 -14.13 11.98 -1.75
C LYS A 38 -14.58 10.54 -1.47
N ILE A 39 -13.74 9.73 -0.82
CA ILE A 39 -14.08 8.35 -0.45
C ILE A 39 -15.25 8.34 0.55
N ASN A 40 -15.24 9.23 1.53
CA ASN A 40 -16.32 9.31 2.53
C ASN A 40 -17.70 9.63 1.92
N LYS A 41 -17.76 10.22 0.74
CA LYS A 41 -19.01 10.43 0.00
C LYS A 41 -19.55 9.17 -0.66
N ASP A 42 -18.67 8.26 -1.06
CA ASP A 42 -19.05 6.97 -1.63
C ASP A 42 -18.06 5.88 -1.20
N LEU A 43 -18.33 5.23 -0.07
CA LEU A 43 -17.50 4.15 0.46
C LEU A 43 -17.42 2.92 -0.46
N THR A 44 -18.30 2.82 -1.46
CA THR A 44 -18.26 1.69 -2.39
C THR A 44 -17.00 1.68 -3.27
N VAL A 45 -16.32 2.82 -3.41
CA VAL A 45 -15.04 2.91 -4.13
C VAL A 45 -13.97 2.00 -3.48
N LEU A 46 -14.02 1.83 -2.16
CA LEU A 46 -13.08 0.96 -1.43
C LEU A 46 -13.15 -0.50 -1.88
N LYS A 47 -14.32 -1.00 -2.21
CA LYS A 47 -14.51 -2.38 -2.68
C LYS A 47 -14.44 -2.53 -4.20
N LYS A 48 -14.66 -1.44 -4.96
CA LYS A 48 -14.68 -1.42 -6.42
C LYS A 48 -13.33 -1.08 -7.06
N SER A 49 -12.42 -0.49 -6.30
CA SER A 49 -11.13 -0.04 -6.82
C SER A 49 -10.33 -1.20 -7.45
N PRO A 50 -9.67 -0.95 -8.57
CA PRO A 50 -8.85 -1.97 -9.22
C PRO A 50 -7.62 -2.30 -8.36
N ALA A 51 -7.03 -3.46 -8.62
CA ALA A 51 -5.71 -3.78 -8.12
C ALA A 51 -4.64 -3.00 -8.91
N THR A 52 -3.52 -2.69 -8.25
CA THR A 52 -2.33 -2.14 -8.90
C THR A 52 -1.59 -3.23 -9.68
N GLU A 53 -0.55 -2.85 -10.44
CA GLU A 53 0.36 -3.82 -11.05
C GLU A 53 1.16 -4.63 -10.01
N PHE A 54 1.42 -4.09 -8.82
CA PHE A 54 2.19 -4.75 -7.75
C PHE A 54 1.42 -5.90 -7.11
N TYR A 55 0.09 -5.90 -7.17
CA TYR A 55 -0.75 -7.02 -6.78
C TYR A 55 -0.31 -8.33 -7.46
N LYS A 56 0.10 -8.29 -8.75
CA LYS A 56 0.58 -9.48 -9.48
C LYS A 56 1.85 -10.08 -8.88
N VAL A 57 2.62 -9.29 -8.16
CA VAL A 57 3.80 -9.78 -7.42
C VAL A 57 3.36 -10.39 -6.10
N ALA A 58 2.47 -9.70 -5.38
CA ALA A 58 1.98 -10.15 -4.08
C ALA A 58 1.33 -11.54 -4.13
N ILE A 59 0.52 -11.83 -5.15
CA ILE A 59 -0.18 -13.12 -5.27
C ILE A 59 0.75 -14.32 -5.57
N LYS A 60 2.03 -14.09 -5.84
CA LYS A 60 3.02 -15.18 -5.98
C LYS A 60 3.47 -15.75 -4.63
N PHE A 61 3.21 -15.04 -3.53
CA PHE A 61 3.55 -15.50 -2.20
C PHE A 61 2.46 -16.43 -1.66
N PRO A 62 2.83 -17.47 -0.89
CA PRO A 62 1.86 -18.41 -0.31
C PRO A 62 0.92 -17.73 0.70
N PHE A 63 1.40 -16.66 1.32
CA PHE A 63 0.60 -15.75 2.15
C PHE A 63 1.23 -14.37 2.20
N ILE A 64 0.43 -13.36 2.44
CA ILE A 64 0.87 -11.98 2.60
C ILE A 64 0.39 -11.38 3.93
N LYS A 65 1.13 -10.40 4.41
CA LYS A 65 0.78 -9.61 5.59
C LYS A 65 0.55 -8.16 5.17
N ILE A 66 -0.62 -7.63 5.49
CA ILE A 66 -1.01 -6.27 5.12
C ILE A 66 -1.00 -5.39 6.37
N LEU A 67 -0.37 -4.21 6.25
CA LEU A 67 -0.48 -3.10 7.21
C LEU A 67 -1.18 -1.95 6.50
N THR A 68 -2.35 -1.56 6.95
CA THR A 68 -3.10 -0.45 6.35
C THR A 68 -3.57 0.54 7.41
N CYS A 69 -3.44 1.83 7.12
CA CYS A 69 -3.89 2.91 7.99
C CYS A 69 -5.13 3.55 7.37
N GLN A 70 -6.28 3.35 8.01
CA GLN A 70 -7.55 3.84 7.50
C GLN A 70 -8.60 4.04 8.61
N PRO A 71 -9.61 4.89 8.39
CA PRO A 71 -10.71 5.06 9.34
C PRO A 71 -11.47 3.75 9.60
N GLU A 72 -11.99 3.60 10.82
CA GLU A 72 -12.73 2.40 11.26
C GLU A 72 -13.90 2.05 10.32
N HIS A 73 -14.67 3.05 9.90
CA HIS A 73 -15.84 2.85 9.04
C HIS A 73 -15.51 2.40 7.60
N TRP A 74 -14.24 2.45 7.18
CA TRP A 74 -13.79 1.91 5.88
C TRP A 74 -13.56 0.40 5.91
N LYS A 75 -13.25 -0.16 7.09
CA LYS A 75 -12.84 -1.56 7.25
C LYS A 75 -13.80 -2.58 6.61
N PRO A 76 -15.13 -2.48 6.75
CA PRO A 76 -16.04 -3.46 6.14
C PRO A 76 -15.92 -3.53 4.61
N PHE A 77 -15.73 -2.39 3.94
CA PHE A 77 -15.56 -2.31 2.49
C PHE A 77 -14.18 -2.80 2.06
N THR A 78 -13.16 -2.44 2.81
CA THR A 78 -11.80 -2.91 2.59
C THR A 78 -11.70 -4.42 2.74
N LYS A 79 -12.34 -4.99 3.76
CA LYS A 79 -12.42 -6.44 3.96
C LYS A 79 -13.02 -7.15 2.75
N GLN A 80 -14.12 -6.63 2.19
CA GLN A 80 -14.72 -7.17 0.96
C GLN A 80 -13.76 -7.14 -0.22
N TRP A 81 -12.97 -6.05 -0.37
CA TRP A 81 -11.96 -5.95 -1.41
C TRP A 81 -10.88 -7.03 -1.25
N ILE A 82 -10.36 -7.19 -0.03
CA ILE A 82 -9.33 -8.18 0.29
C ILE A 82 -9.85 -9.60 0.06
N GLU A 83 -11.02 -9.93 0.54
CA GLU A 83 -11.65 -11.24 0.35
C GLU A 83 -11.85 -11.57 -1.14
N LYS A 84 -12.25 -10.59 -1.95
CA LYS A 84 -12.43 -10.76 -3.39
C LYS A 84 -11.11 -11.03 -4.12
N HIS A 85 -10.02 -10.35 -3.75
CA HIS A 85 -8.77 -10.38 -4.51
C HIS A 85 -7.79 -11.46 -4.02
N PHE A 86 -7.76 -11.73 -2.73
CA PHE A 86 -6.78 -12.64 -2.14
C PHE A 86 -7.35 -13.97 -1.66
N SER A 87 -8.67 -14.06 -1.41
CA SER A 87 -9.36 -15.26 -0.96
C SER A 87 -8.63 -16.06 0.13
N SER A 88 -7.75 -16.99 -0.23
CA SER A 88 -7.00 -17.87 0.67
C SER A 88 -5.54 -17.43 0.95
N ILE A 89 -5.04 -16.37 0.28
CA ILE A 89 -3.62 -16.00 0.33
C ILE A 89 -3.30 -15.05 1.49
N VAL A 90 -4.23 -14.15 1.84
CA VAL A 90 -3.99 -13.18 2.92
C VAL A 90 -3.93 -13.89 4.27
N HIS A 91 -2.77 -13.80 4.88
CA HIS A 91 -2.52 -14.40 6.18
C HIS A 91 -2.95 -13.50 7.35
N SER A 92 -2.68 -12.23 7.25
CA SER A 92 -3.11 -11.25 8.25
C SER A 92 -3.27 -9.85 7.67
N VAL A 93 -4.24 -9.12 8.20
CA VAL A 93 -4.44 -7.69 7.96
C VAL A 93 -4.44 -6.97 9.30
N LYS A 94 -3.53 -6.02 9.48
CA LYS A 94 -3.53 -5.12 10.64
C LYS A 94 -4.05 -3.76 10.19
N TYR A 95 -5.15 -3.34 10.80
CA TYR A 95 -5.71 -2.00 10.63
C TYR A 95 -5.13 -1.09 11.70
N LEU A 96 -4.45 -0.03 11.28
CA LEU A 96 -3.72 0.88 12.14
C LEU A 96 -4.42 2.24 12.18
N ASN A 97 -4.23 2.98 13.27
CA ASN A 97 -4.78 4.32 13.42
C ASN A 97 -3.81 5.40 12.92
N HIS A 98 -2.50 5.13 13.04
CA HIS A 98 -1.45 6.07 12.68
C HIS A 98 -0.38 5.40 11.80
N GLN A 99 0.15 6.15 10.84
CA GLN A 99 1.16 5.65 9.90
C GLN A 99 2.45 5.21 10.61
N GLU A 100 2.84 5.91 11.68
CA GLU A 100 4.04 5.61 12.47
C GLU A 100 4.01 4.21 13.11
N GLU A 101 2.84 3.65 13.34
CA GLU A 101 2.69 2.28 13.85
C GLU A 101 3.28 1.25 12.89
N LYS A 102 3.20 1.50 11.56
CA LYS A 102 3.83 0.64 10.56
C LYS A 102 5.34 0.54 10.80
N ILE A 103 5.99 1.68 11.02
CA ILE A 103 7.44 1.74 11.26
C ILE A 103 7.83 1.01 12.55
N ASN A 104 7.03 1.16 13.61
CA ASN A 104 7.26 0.46 14.86
C ASN A 104 7.17 -1.08 14.68
N ILE A 105 6.17 -1.54 13.93
CA ILE A 105 6.00 -2.96 13.63
C ILE A 105 7.21 -3.51 12.87
N ILE A 106 7.62 -2.86 11.77
CA ILE A 106 8.72 -3.37 10.95
C ILE A 106 10.07 -3.34 11.69
N LYS A 107 10.29 -2.35 12.57
CA LYS A 107 11.48 -2.31 13.43
C LYS A 107 11.49 -3.47 14.44
N ASN A 108 10.40 -3.64 15.17
CA ASN A 108 10.28 -4.68 16.20
C ASN A 108 10.37 -6.09 15.63
N GLU A 109 9.86 -6.31 14.42
CA GLU A 109 9.83 -7.61 13.77
C GLU A 109 11.01 -7.83 12.81
N ASN A 110 11.92 -6.87 12.69
CA ASN A 110 13.02 -6.89 11.72
C ASN A 110 12.53 -7.16 10.29
N ALA A 111 11.42 -6.53 9.90
CA ALA A 111 10.70 -6.77 8.67
C ALA A 111 10.95 -5.69 7.61
N PHE A 112 10.61 -5.98 6.35
CA PHE A 112 10.47 -4.98 5.29
C PHE A 112 9.01 -4.55 5.13
N LEU A 113 8.82 -3.34 4.62
CA LEU A 113 7.52 -2.78 4.26
C LEU A 113 7.57 -2.27 2.81
N ILE A 114 6.62 -2.66 1.99
CA ILE A 114 6.36 -2.05 0.68
C ILE A 114 5.26 -1.04 0.89
N ASP A 115 5.54 0.24 0.58
CA ASP A 115 4.65 1.37 0.86
C ASP A 115 4.85 2.47 -0.19
N ASP A 116 3.87 3.35 -0.38
CA ASP A 116 3.97 4.53 -1.24
C ASP A 116 4.03 5.84 -0.45
N TYR A 117 3.96 5.75 0.88
CA TYR A 117 3.92 6.90 1.78
C TYR A 117 5.25 7.66 1.78
N PRO A 118 5.29 8.94 1.36
CA PRO A 118 6.53 9.67 1.14
C PRO A 118 7.37 9.87 2.40
N PHE A 119 6.73 9.96 3.56
CA PHE A 119 7.43 10.25 4.82
C PHE A 119 8.16 9.05 5.45
N PHE A 120 8.10 7.87 4.80
CA PHE A 120 8.88 6.69 5.21
C PHE A 120 10.15 6.50 4.38
N SER A 121 10.46 7.39 3.47
CA SER A 121 11.55 7.27 2.51
C SER A 121 12.95 7.10 3.12
N ASP A 122 13.17 7.61 4.33
CA ASP A 122 14.47 7.51 5.04
C ASP A 122 14.69 6.16 5.73
N TYR A 123 13.68 5.35 5.88
CA TYR A 123 13.81 4.04 6.52
C TYR A 123 14.40 3.01 5.56
N SER A 124 15.50 2.37 5.97
CA SER A 124 16.26 1.43 5.13
C SER A 124 15.50 0.14 4.79
N ARG A 125 14.44 -0.16 5.52
CA ARG A 125 13.59 -1.34 5.32
C ARG A 125 12.24 -1.00 4.68
N VAL A 126 12.07 0.22 4.18
CA VAL A 126 10.93 0.59 3.38
C VAL A 126 11.32 0.53 1.90
N ILE A 127 10.56 -0.23 1.14
CA ILE A 127 10.60 -0.30 -0.31
C ILE A 127 9.53 0.65 -0.82
N LEU A 128 9.95 1.82 -1.26
CA LEU A 128 9.04 2.87 -1.70
C LEU A 128 8.60 2.63 -3.14
N ILE A 129 7.30 2.55 -3.37
CA ILE A 129 6.72 2.53 -4.72
C ILE A 129 6.74 3.94 -5.29
N ASP A 130 7.28 4.09 -6.51
CA ASP A 130 7.42 5.38 -7.19
C ASP A 130 6.11 5.86 -7.80
N TYR A 131 5.58 6.93 -7.25
CA TYR A 131 4.46 7.67 -7.80
C TYR A 131 4.80 9.15 -7.97
N PRO A 132 4.14 9.90 -8.87
CA PRO A 132 4.37 11.32 -9.04
C PRO A 132 4.37 12.11 -7.73
N TYR A 133 3.44 11.82 -6.83
CA TYR A 133 3.26 12.50 -5.55
C TYR A 133 4.37 12.24 -4.51
N ASN A 134 5.27 11.27 -4.76
CA ASN A 134 6.38 11.00 -3.84
C ASN A 134 7.77 11.10 -4.49
N ARG A 135 7.86 11.59 -5.74
CA ARG A 135 9.13 11.67 -6.49
C ARG A 135 10.12 12.68 -5.92
N ASN A 136 9.63 13.69 -5.22
CA ASN A 136 10.45 14.74 -4.61
C ASN A 136 11.16 14.30 -3.33
N VAL A 137 10.84 13.11 -2.77
CA VAL A 137 11.53 12.58 -1.60
C VAL A 137 12.64 11.61 -1.99
N ARG A 138 13.73 11.64 -1.24
CA ARG A 138 14.84 10.70 -1.41
C ARG A 138 14.50 9.39 -0.69
N ALA A 139 14.54 8.27 -1.41
CA ALA A 139 14.32 6.93 -0.85
C ALA A 139 15.56 6.06 -0.98
N LYS A 140 15.82 5.20 0.01
CA LYS A 140 16.92 4.22 -0.04
C LYS A 140 16.64 3.08 -1.02
N ILE A 141 15.41 2.62 -1.07
CA ILE A 141 14.94 1.61 -2.03
C ILE A 141 13.69 2.18 -2.70
N ARG A 142 13.76 2.36 -4.02
CA ARG A 142 12.65 2.89 -4.81
C ARG A 142 12.36 1.97 -5.99
N ILE A 143 11.11 1.59 -6.16
CA ILE A 143 10.62 0.68 -7.19
C ILE A 143 9.63 1.41 -8.09
N ARG A 144 9.84 1.34 -9.40
CA ARG A 144 9.03 2.05 -10.41
C ARG A 144 7.96 1.18 -11.07
N ASN A 145 8.10 -0.13 -11.02
CA ASN A 145 7.17 -1.07 -11.65
C ASN A 145 7.24 -2.45 -11.00
N SER A 146 6.27 -3.27 -11.31
CA SER A 146 6.14 -4.61 -10.74
C SER A 146 7.31 -5.55 -11.09
N LYS A 147 7.95 -5.38 -12.25
CA LYS A 147 9.13 -6.18 -12.65
C LYS A 147 10.31 -5.92 -11.72
N GLN A 148 10.61 -4.64 -11.44
CA GLN A 148 11.67 -4.28 -10.50
C GLN A 148 11.40 -4.81 -9.09
N LEU A 149 10.14 -4.77 -8.64
CA LEU A 149 9.77 -5.34 -7.35
C LEU A 149 9.97 -6.85 -7.32
N ASP A 150 9.52 -7.56 -8.33
CA ASP A 150 9.68 -9.02 -8.44
C ASP A 150 11.16 -9.44 -8.45
N GLU A 151 12.00 -8.68 -9.16
CA GLU A 151 13.46 -8.91 -9.19
C GLU A 151 14.08 -8.63 -7.81
N LEU A 152 13.77 -7.51 -7.18
CA LEU A 152 14.27 -7.18 -5.84
C LEU A 152 13.92 -8.27 -4.83
N LEU A 153 12.66 -8.71 -4.79
CA LEU A 153 12.19 -9.68 -3.81
C LEU A 153 12.79 -11.07 -3.98
N LYS A 154 13.27 -11.43 -5.17
CA LYS A 154 14.05 -12.66 -5.40
C LYS A 154 15.45 -12.62 -4.79
N HIS A 155 16.03 -11.44 -4.62
CA HIS A 155 17.36 -11.25 -4.06
C HIS A 155 17.35 -10.94 -2.55
N ILE A 156 16.21 -10.57 -2.02
CA ILE A 156 16.02 -10.46 -0.58
C ILE A 156 15.60 -11.84 -0.09
N ASP A 157 16.44 -12.52 0.70
CA ASP A 157 16.08 -13.77 1.38
C ASP A 157 14.88 -13.50 2.32
N ILE A 158 13.70 -13.61 1.76
CA ILE A 158 12.45 -13.55 2.51
C ILE A 158 12.27 -14.95 3.11
N LEU A 159 13.00 -15.19 4.19
CA LEU A 159 12.79 -16.39 5.00
C LEU A 159 11.50 -16.23 5.79
N GLU A 160 10.64 -17.22 5.68
CA GLU A 160 9.41 -17.38 6.44
C GLU A 160 9.61 -17.33 7.97
#